data_cf9881cdc4838861d19db4d532f5271b
#
_entry.id   cf9881cdc4838861d19db4d532f5271b
#
_cell.length_a   1.000
_cell.length_b   1.000
_cell.length_c   1.000
_cell.angle_alpha   90.00
_cell.angle_beta   90.00
_cell.angle_gamma   90.00
#
_symmetry.space_group_name_H-M   'P 1'
#
loop_
_entity.id
_entity.type
_entity.pdbx_description
1 polymer ?
#
loop_
_entity_poly.entity_id
_entity_poly.type
_entity_poly.pdbx_seq_one_letter_code
_entity_poly.pdbx_strand_id
1 'polypeptide(L)'
;MSIDDIIMSAMDGRPADCDAKFKRAVAGKINSAVILRSLQRHIGRLIEANVNMSNGETAESAIKALRPPVFRMQERAFLGQLRLWKGTMLRRALSQSLEAEKQLKTAGAPTDAITGRLLLALASYAKKRR
;
A
#
# COMPACT_ATOMS: atom_id res chain seq x y z
N MET A 1 1.99 -10.16 14.02
CA MET A 1 1.81 -9.02 13.10
C MET A 1 2.13 -9.44 11.68
N SER A 2 1.27 -9.14 10.74
CA SER A 2 1.49 -9.47 9.34
C SER A 2 1.98 -8.24 8.56
N ILE A 3 2.65 -8.52 7.43
CA ILE A 3 3.06 -7.45 6.52
C ILE A 3 1.83 -6.73 5.98
N ASP A 4 0.73 -7.45 5.75
CA ASP A 4 -0.52 -6.85 5.29
C ASP A 4 -1.02 -5.76 6.23
N ASP A 5 -0.85 -5.92 7.55
CA ASP A 5 -1.28 -4.90 8.51
C ASP A 5 -0.52 -3.59 8.32
N ILE A 6 0.76 -3.67 7.99
CA ILE A 6 1.58 -2.48 7.69
C ILE A 6 1.03 -1.79 6.44
N ILE A 7 0.82 -2.56 5.38
CA ILE A 7 0.34 -2.04 4.10
C ILE A 7 -1.04 -1.39 4.24
N MET A 8 -1.94 -2.07 4.95
CA MET A 8 -3.30 -1.55 5.15
C MET A 8 -3.27 -0.24 5.95
N SER A 9 -2.44 -0.16 7.00
CA SER A 9 -2.30 1.07 7.78
C SER A 9 -1.81 2.24 6.93
N ALA A 10 -0.85 1.98 6.03
CA ALA A 10 -0.33 3.01 5.13
C ALA A 10 -1.42 3.49 4.19
N MET A 11 -2.08 2.57 3.49
CA MET A 11 -3.06 2.92 2.46
C MET A 11 -4.37 3.46 3.06
N ASP A 12 -4.66 3.12 4.32
CA ASP A 12 -5.81 3.69 5.06
C ASP A 12 -5.57 5.12 5.55
N GLY A 13 -4.33 5.59 5.52
CA GLY A 13 -4.02 6.93 6.02
C GLY A 13 -3.85 6.99 7.53
N ARG A 14 -3.17 6.00 8.11
CA ARG A 14 -2.90 5.91 9.55
C ARG A 14 -1.38 5.91 9.79
N PRO A 15 -0.72 7.08 9.67
CA PRO A 15 0.75 7.13 9.73
C PRO A 15 1.33 6.67 11.06
N ALA A 16 0.73 7.03 12.20
CA ALA A 16 1.26 6.62 13.49
C ALA A 16 1.18 5.10 13.68
N ASP A 17 0.06 4.51 13.28
CA ASP A 17 -0.15 3.06 13.35
C ASP A 17 0.81 2.33 12.41
N CYS A 18 0.95 2.84 11.19
CA CYS A 18 1.87 2.29 10.20
C CYS A 18 3.32 2.32 10.71
N ASP A 19 3.74 3.45 11.27
CA ASP A 19 5.10 3.60 11.81
C ASP A 19 5.37 2.62 12.93
N ALA A 20 4.44 2.48 13.87
CA ALA A 20 4.58 1.53 14.99
C ALA A 20 4.70 0.09 14.50
N LYS A 21 3.86 -0.30 13.54
CA LYS A 21 3.90 -1.65 12.97
C LYS A 21 5.17 -1.90 12.18
N PHE A 22 5.62 -0.90 11.43
CA PHE A 22 6.86 -1.01 10.66
C PHE A 22 8.06 -1.18 11.60
N LYS A 23 8.14 -0.39 12.67
CA LYS A 23 9.23 -0.51 13.64
C LYS A 23 9.29 -1.90 14.28
N ARG A 24 8.13 -2.49 14.57
CA ARG A 24 8.08 -3.86 15.08
C ARG A 24 8.57 -4.87 14.05
N ALA A 25 8.24 -4.66 12.78
CA ALA A 25 8.70 -5.52 11.71
C ALA A 25 10.23 -5.45 11.56
N VAL A 26 10.80 -4.24 11.64
CA VAL A 26 12.24 -4.05 11.59
C VAL A 26 12.91 -4.75 12.77
N ALA A 27 12.37 -4.60 13.98
CA ALA A 27 12.89 -5.27 15.16
C ALA A 27 12.83 -6.79 15.02
N GLY A 28 11.80 -7.31 14.33
CA GLY A 28 11.68 -8.74 14.02
C GLY A 28 12.48 -9.18 12.79
N LYS A 29 13.31 -8.30 12.23
CA LYS A 29 14.21 -8.56 11.09
C LYS A 29 13.46 -8.96 9.82
N ILE A 30 12.27 -8.41 9.60
CA ILE A 30 11.54 -8.62 8.36
C ILE A 30 12.24 -7.82 7.25
N ASN A 31 12.44 -8.46 6.10
CA ASN A 31 13.15 -7.87 4.97
C ASN A 31 12.31 -6.76 4.32
N SER A 32 12.88 -5.56 4.18
CA SER A 32 12.22 -4.42 3.55
C SER A 32 11.77 -4.71 2.11
N ALA A 33 12.52 -5.48 1.35
CA ALA A 33 12.13 -5.83 -0.02
C ALA A 33 10.82 -6.61 -0.06
N VAL A 34 10.59 -7.47 0.94
CA VAL A 34 9.33 -8.22 1.03
C VAL A 34 8.17 -7.29 1.32
N ILE A 35 8.38 -6.29 2.18
CA ILE A 35 7.36 -5.29 2.49
C ILE A 35 7.01 -4.49 1.23
N LEU A 36 8.02 -4.04 0.48
CA LEU A 36 7.79 -3.27 -0.75
C LEU A 36 7.03 -4.07 -1.80
N ARG A 37 7.34 -5.36 -1.97
CA ARG A 37 6.62 -6.19 -2.94
C ARG A 37 5.17 -6.41 -2.53
N SER A 38 4.91 -6.55 -1.23
CA SER A 38 3.53 -6.66 -0.74
C SER A 38 2.76 -5.36 -0.98
N LEU A 39 3.42 -4.22 -0.77
CA LEU A 39 2.85 -2.92 -1.08
C LEU A 39 2.50 -2.80 -2.57
N GLN A 40 3.42 -3.20 -3.44
CA GLN A 40 3.21 -3.15 -4.88
C GLN A 40 2.01 -4.00 -5.30
N ARG A 41 1.88 -5.21 -4.76
CA ARG A 41 0.74 -6.08 -5.06
C ARG A 41 -0.56 -5.44 -4.63
N HIS A 42 -0.59 -4.86 -3.45
CA HIS A 42 -1.80 -4.21 -2.95
C HIS A 42 -2.18 -3.00 -3.81
N ILE A 43 -1.21 -2.15 -4.13
CA ILE A 43 -1.45 -0.99 -5.01
C ILE A 43 -1.95 -1.46 -6.38
N GLY A 44 -1.36 -2.52 -6.92
CA GLY A 44 -1.79 -3.08 -8.20
C GLY A 44 -3.24 -3.52 -8.18
N ARG A 45 -3.70 -4.11 -7.08
CA ARG A 45 -5.10 -4.51 -6.93
C ARG A 45 -6.03 -3.30 -6.87
N LEU A 46 -5.60 -2.24 -6.17
CA LEU A 46 -6.37 -1.00 -6.14
C LEU A 46 -6.44 -0.35 -7.53
N ILE A 47 -5.34 -0.39 -8.28
CA ILE A 47 -5.32 0.14 -9.66
C ILE A 47 -6.31 -0.62 -10.54
N GLU A 48 -6.31 -1.96 -10.44
CA GLU A 48 -7.24 -2.78 -11.23
C GLU A 48 -8.69 -2.44 -10.91
N ALA A 49 -9.03 -2.32 -9.64
CA ALA A 49 -10.38 -1.93 -9.23
C ALA A 49 -10.73 -0.52 -9.72
N ASN A 50 -9.77 0.40 -9.63
CA ASN A 50 -9.96 1.78 -10.10
C ASN A 50 -10.22 1.84 -11.59
N VAL A 51 -9.53 1.03 -12.40
CA VAL A 51 -9.77 0.95 -13.85
C VAL A 51 -11.18 0.46 -14.11
N ASN A 52 -11.65 -0.57 -13.41
CA ASN A 52 -13.00 -1.08 -13.57
C ASN A 52 -14.05 -0.01 -13.23
N MET A 53 -13.79 0.77 -12.18
CA MET A 53 -14.67 1.89 -11.81
C MET A 53 -14.69 2.96 -12.89
N SER A 54 -13.57 3.24 -13.54
CA SER A 54 -13.48 4.18 -14.66
C SER A 54 -14.29 3.70 -15.85
N ASN A 55 -14.50 2.38 -15.97
CA ASN A 55 -15.31 1.79 -17.03
C ASN A 55 -16.80 1.68 -16.63
N GLY A 56 -17.20 2.33 -15.54
CA GLY A 56 -18.60 2.42 -15.15
C GLY A 56 -19.04 1.48 -14.04
N GLU A 57 -18.14 0.63 -13.51
CA GLU A 57 -18.52 -0.27 -12.43
C GLU A 57 -18.55 0.45 -11.08
N THR A 58 -19.37 -0.05 -10.17
CA THR A 58 -19.36 0.43 -8.78
C THR A 58 -18.10 -0.07 -8.11
N ALA A 59 -17.70 0.58 -7.02
CA ALA A 59 -16.54 0.14 -6.23
C ALA A 59 -16.76 -1.29 -5.71
N GLU A 60 -17.97 -1.60 -5.26
CA GLU A 60 -18.30 -2.94 -4.74
C GLU A 60 -18.15 -4.00 -5.83
N SER A 61 -18.66 -3.74 -7.03
CA SER A 61 -18.53 -4.64 -8.16
C SER A 61 -17.07 -4.82 -8.57
N ALA A 62 -16.33 -3.71 -8.62
CA ALA A 62 -14.92 -3.73 -9.01
C ALA A 62 -14.08 -4.59 -8.06
N ILE A 63 -14.35 -4.50 -6.74
CA ILE A 63 -13.64 -5.31 -5.75
C ILE A 63 -13.96 -6.78 -5.91
N LYS A 64 -15.23 -7.12 -6.15
CA LYS A 64 -15.64 -8.52 -6.32
C LYS A 64 -15.03 -9.17 -7.55
N ALA A 65 -14.64 -8.39 -8.55
CA ALA A 65 -14.00 -8.90 -9.76
C ALA A 65 -12.53 -9.23 -9.57
N LEU A 66 -11.91 -8.77 -8.50
CA LEU A 66 -10.49 -9.02 -8.27
C LEU A 66 -10.21 -10.51 -8.03
N ARG A 67 -9.08 -10.98 -8.56
CA ARG A 67 -8.61 -12.37 -8.36
C ARG A 67 -7.13 -12.36 -8.01
N PRO A 68 -6.72 -12.98 -6.92
CA PRO A 68 -7.59 -13.68 -5.94
C PRO A 68 -8.59 -12.73 -5.29
N PRO A 69 -9.72 -13.25 -4.79
CA PRO A 69 -10.76 -12.41 -4.17
C PRO A 69 -10.21 -11.64 -2.96
N VAL A 70 -10.77 -10.46 -2.73
CA VAL A 70 -10.48 -9.70 -1.51
C VAL A 70 -11.11 -10.44 -0.34
N PHE A 71 -10.33 -10.66 0.74
CA PHE A 71 -10.88 -11.27 1.95
C PHE A 71 -12.01 -10.40 2.49
N ARG A 72 -13.08 -11.07 2.92
CA ARG A 72 -14.27 -10.39 3.41
C ARG A 72 -13.96 -9.34 4.48
N MET A 73 -13.05 -9.65 5.38
CA MET A 73 -12.66 -8.74 6.46
C MET A 73 -11.93 -7.49 5.95
N GLN A 74 -11.41 -7.52 4.73
CA GLN A 74 -10.67 -6.40 4.14
C GLN A 74 -11.50 -5.59 3.16
N GLU A 75 -12.71 -6.03 2.80
CA GLU A 75 -13.52 -5.34 1.79
C GLU A 75 -13.79 -3.88 2.15
N ARG A 76 -14.13 -3.63 3.41
CA ARG A 76 -14.43 -2.27 3.87
C ARG A 76 -13.22 -1.35 3.72
N ALA A 77 -12.04 -1.86 4.07
CA ALA A 77 -10.80 -1.09 3.95
C ALA A 77 -10.48 -0.81 2.47
N PHE A 78 -10.65 -1.80 1.59
CA PHE A 78 -10.46 -1.59 0.15
C PHE A 78 -11.40 -0.50 -0.38
N LEU A 79 -12.67 -0.53 -0.01
CA LEU A 79 -13.63 0.49 -0.41
C LEU A 79 -13.20 1.87 0.06
N GLY A 80 -12.77 1.96 1.30
CA GLY A 80 -12.27 3.22 1.87
C GLY A 80 -11.05 3.74 1.12
N GLN A 81 -10.11 2.86 0.81
CA GLN A 81 -8.90 3.24 0.10
C GLN A 81 -9.20 3.71 -1.32
N LEU A 82 -10.15 3.08 -2.01
CA LEU A 82 -10.55 3.52 -3.34
C LEU A 82 -11.15 4.94 -3.33
N ARG A 83 -11.73 5.35 -2.22
CA ARG A 83 -12.23 6.72 -2.06
C ARG A 83 -11.10 7.73 -1.82
N LEU A 84 -10.05 7.29 -1.10
CA LEU A 84 -8.93 8.17 -0.75
C LEU A 84 -7.94 8.34 -1.90
N TRP A 85 -7.78 7.31 -2.72
CA TRP A 85 -6.71 7.24 -3.72
C TRP A 85 -7.24 7.38 -5.13
N LYS A 86 -6.91 8.48 -5.80
CA LYS A 86 -7.19 8.65 -7.22
C LYS A 86 -6.26 7.77 -8.04
N GLY A 87 -6.72 7.35 -9.23
CA GLY A 87 -5.93 6.48 -10.09
C GLY A 87 -4.54 7.02 -10.40
N THR A 88 -4.43 8.33 -10.65
CA THR A 88 -3.13 8.97 -10.92
C THR A 88 -2.18 8.83 -9.73
N MET A 89 -2.71 8.98 -8.51
CA MET A 89 -1.90 8.87 -7.30
C MET A 89 -1.54 7.43 -6.96
N LEU A 90 -2.41 6.48 -7.28
CA LEU A 90 -2.10 5.06 -7.15
C LEU A 90 -0.93 4.69 -8.06
N ARG A 91 -0.95 5.14 -9.31
CA ARG A 91 0.14 4.87 -10.24
C ARG A 91 1.45 5.53 -9.79
N ARG A 92 1.35 6.73 -9.24
CA ARG A 92 2.53 7.41 -8.68
C ARG A 92 3.09 6.66 -7.49
N ALA A 93 2.23 6.18 -6.60
CA ALA A 93 2.64 5.38 -5.44
C ALA A 93 3.33 4.10 -5.89
N LEU A 94 2.82 3.44 -6.93
CA LEU A 94 3.44 2.26 -7.49
C LEU A 94 4.84 2.58 -8.02
N SER A 95 4.98 3.67 -8.79
CA SER A 95 6.28 4.09 -9.31
C SER A 95 7.27 4.38 -8.19
N GLN A 96 6.82 5.03 -7.12
CA GLN A 96 7.68 5.33 -5.96
C GLN A 96 8.13 4.05 -5.27
N SER A 97 7.26 3.05 -5.18
CA SER A 97 7.63 1.78 -4.54
C SER A 97 8.62 0.98 -5.39
N LEU A 98 8.49 1.04 -6.70
CA LEU A 98 9.45 0.41 -7.60
C LEU A 98 10.81 1.11 -7.55
N GLU A 99 10.82 2.43 -7.49
CA GLU A 99 12.05 3.19 -7.32
C GLU A 99 12.73 2.88 -5.98
N ALA A 100 11.95 2.79 -4.90
CA ALA A 100 12.48 2.41 -3.59
C ALA A 100 13.11 1.02 -3.65
N GLU A 101 12.44 0.06 -4.28
CA GLU A 101 12.97 -1.29 -4.43
C GLU A 101 14.31 -1.28 -5.17
N LYS A 102 14.41 -0.48 -6.21
CA LYS A 102 15.67 -0.32 -6.96
C LYS A 102 16.77 0.23 -6.06
N GLN A 103 16.44 1.22 -5.23
CA GLN A 103 17.41 1.80 -4.28
C GLN A 103 17.90 0.79 -3.25
N LEU A 104 17.03 -0.14 -2.83
CA LEU A 104 17.44 -1.18 -1.87
C LEU A 104 18.57 -2.06 -2.38
N LYS A 105 18.71 -2.17 -3.69
CA LYS A 105 19.74 -3.02 -4.32
C LYS A 105 21.11 -2.36 -4.38
N THR A 106 21.20 -1.07 -4.04
CA THR A 106 22.47 -0.36 -4.00
C THR A 106 23.25 -0.80 -2.76
N ALA A 107 24.55 -1.09 -2.94
CA ALA A 107 25.41 -1.50 -1.82
C ALA A 107 25.41 -0.43 -0.72
N GLY A 108 25.23 -0.87 0.52
CA GLY A 108 25.20 0.04 1.68
C GLY A 108 23.94 0.86 1.83
N ALA A 109 22.89 0.57 1.05
CA ALA A 109 21.64 1.33 1.13
C ALA A 109 20.99 1.18 2.52
N PRO A 110 20.47 2.29 3.10
CA PRO A 110 19.73 2.22 4.36
C PRO A 110 18.30 1.70 4.10
N THR A 111 18.18 0.37 3.93
CA THR A 111 16.96 -0.25 3.44
C THR A 111 15.72 0.06 4.26
N ASP A 112 15.85 0.03 5.60
CA ASP A 112 14.70 0.28 6.48
C ASP A 112 14.28 1.75 6.43
N ALA A 113 15.24 2.66 6.35
CA ALA A 113 14.95 4.10 6.26
C ALA A 113 14.24 4.43 4.95
N ILE A 114 14.68 3.85 3.84
CA ILE A 114 14.06 4.06 2.53
C ILE A 114 12.60 3.58 2.55
N THR A 115 12.38 2.37 3.04
CA THR A 115 11.06 1.75 3.09
C THR A 115 10.14 2.49 4.05
N GLY A 116 10.63 2.79 5.25
CA GLY A 116 9.84 3.51 6.25
C GLY A 116 9.41 4.90 5.78
N ARG A 117 10.31 5.61 5.11
CA ARG A 117 10.00 6.95 4.58
C ARG A 117 8.89 6.88 3.53
N LEU A 118 8.94 5.90 2.65
CA LEU A 118 7.91 5.72 1.64
C LEU A 118 6.56 5.41 2.28
N LEU A 119 6.53 4.45 3.21
CA LEU A 119 5.28 4.09 3.89
C LEU A 119 4.67 5.29 4.61
N LEU A 120 5.50 6.08 5.29
CA LEU A 120 5.03 7.27 5.99
C LEU A 120 4.48 8.31 5.03
N ALA A 121 5.14 8.50 3.88
CA ALA A 121 4.69 9.45 2.87
C ALA A 121 3.31 9.05 2.32
N LEU A 122 3.10 7.77 2.05
CA LEU A 122 1.82 7.27 1.55
C LEU A 122 0.72 7.42 2.61
N ALA A 123 1.02 7.06 3.85
CA ALA A 123 0.07 7.18 4.96
C ALA A 123 -0.32 8.64 5.19
N SER A 124 0.64 9.55 5.12
CA SER A 124 0.40 10.98 5.31
C SER A 124 -0.45 11.56 4.18
N TYR A 125 -0.19 11.13 2.94
CA TYR A 125 -1.00 11.53 1.79
C TYR A 125 -2.46 11.12 1.99
N ALA A 126 -2.69 9.85 2.32
CA ALA A 126 -4.05 9.33 2.51
C ALA A 126 -4.74 9.98 3.69
N LYS A 127 -4.02 10.25 4.78
CA LYS A 127 -4.58 10.90 5.96
C LYS A 127 -5.19 12.26 5.63
N LYS A 128 -4.55 13.02 4.78
CA LYS A 128 -5.04 14.36 4.39
C LYS A 128 -6.33 14.31 3.60
N ARG A 129 -6.69 13.14 3.06
CA ARG A 129 -7.89 12.96 2.23
C ARG A 129 -9.02 12.26 2.97
N ARG A 130 -8.78 11.86 4.19
CA ARG A 130 -9.80 11.22 5.04
C ARG A 130 -10.87 12.22 5.46
#